data_0a8d584a790a5c4bbea5899de674faf9
#
_entry.id   0a8d584a790a5c4bbea5899de674faf9
#
_cell.length_a   1.000
_cell.length_b   1.000
_cell.length_c   1.000
_cell.angle_alpha   90.00
_cell.angle_beta   90.00
_cell.angle_gamma   90.00
#
_symmetry.space_group_name_H-M   'P 1'
#
loop_
_entity.id
_entity.type
_entity.pdbx_description
1 polymer ?
#
loop_
_entity_poly.entity_id
_entity_poly.type
_entity_poly.pdbx_seq_one_letter_code
_entity_poly.pdbx_strand_id
1 'polypeptide(L)'
;MNRALKFVAAVYDSKIPDSGDEPGPLSPNDELDAEFVSDVNGLLKDYITAMDAVKLRSGLQIVMHVSARGNLYLQSSGLNKALKAENPKRCAQVVVRAINLIYVLSTLVYPFMPSISESVLEQLNAPARAVPEVLSIDILPGHHVGTPEHLFKKIDDTMIEVYKDKFAGNKPAPNGPDPDATHVAPGASKKKAKGKAPGPGEDTGPKTAEVLAWEEKVRVQGDVVRDLKAKSTKSAEDQAGITKAVDELKRLKTELALYQRKAKAEAEAAAVAN
;
A
#
# COMPACT_ATOMS: atom_id res chain seq x y z
N MET A 1 5.49 4.04 11.12
CA MET A 1 5.68 5.30 11.86
C MET A 1 5.14 5.23 13.30
N ASN A 2 3.85 5.18 13.56
CA ASN A 2 3.26 5.26 14.91
C ASN A 2 3.85 4.25 15.92
N ARG A 3 4.14 2.99 15.50
CA ARG A 3 4.78 1.99 16.37
C ARG A 3 6.17 2.44 16.87
N ALA A 4 7.00 3.00 16.00
CA ALA A 4 8.35 3.45 16.36
C ALA A 4 8.28 4.66 17.28
N LEU A 5 7.47 5.69 16.98
CA LEU A 5 7.32 6.87 17.82
C LEU A 5 6.72 6.54 19.19
N LYS A 6 5.68 5.68 19.26
CA LYS A 6 5.12 5.21 20.53
C LYS A 6 6.16 4.43 21.36
N PHE A 7 7.02 3.68 20.70
CA PHE A 7 8.10 2.97 21.37
C PHE A 7 9.10 3.96 21.99
N VAL A 8 9.51 4.99 21.22
CA VAL A 8 10.41 6.06 21.75
C VAL A 8 9.76 6.78 22.92
N ALA A 9 8.50 7.16 22.81
CA ALA A 9 7.77 7.83 23.90
C ALA A 9 7.68 6.98 25.17
N ALA A 10 7.40 5.69 25.03
CA ALA A 10 7.16 4.79 26.17
C ALA A 10 8.45 4.24 26.81
N VAL A 11 9.56 4.17 26.07
CA VAL A 11 10.77 3.45 26.47
C VAL A 11 11.96 4.37 26.69
N TYR A 12 11.94 5.54 26.02
CA TYR A 12 13.03 6.53 26.04
C TYR A 12 12.51 7.94 26.39
N ASP A 13 11.34 8.06 27.02
CA ASP A 13 10.76 9.35 27.46
C ASP A 13 10.74 10.42 26.35
N SER A 14 10.34 10.00 25.15
CA SER A 14 10.32 10.85 23.94
C SER A 14 11.69 11.40 23.51
N LYS A 15 12.80 10.87 24.02
CA LYS A 15 14.16 11.22 23.59
C LYS A 15 14.73 10.17 22.66
N ILE A 16 15.44 10.60 21.64
CA ILE A 16 16.20 9.69 20.77
C ILE A 16 17.40 9.14 21.55
N PRO A 17 17.54 7.81 21.67
CA PRO A 17 18.65 7.21 22.39
C PRO A 17 19.98 7.40 21.66
N ASP A 18 21.08 7.30 22.41
CA ASP A 18 22.40 7.21 21.82
C ASP A 18 22.64 5.80 21.26
N SER A 19 22.84 5.72 19.95
CA SER A 19 23.15 4.47 19.23
C SER A 19 24.65 4.22 19.10
N GLY A 20 25.47 5.23 19.38
CA GLY A 20 26.91 5.23 19.10
C GLY A 20 27.24 5.33 17.61
N ASP A 21 26.28 5.70 16.77
CA ASP A 21 26.49 5.98 15.35
C ASP A 21 26.79 7.47 15.18
N GLU A 22 27.70 7.82 14.27
CA GLU A 22 28.05 9.20 13.95
C GLU A 22 26.99 9.85 13.04
N PRO A 23 26.81 11.19 13.13
CA PRO A 23 25.97 11.94 12.19
C PRO A 23 26.45 11.77 10.74
N GLY A 24 25.50 11.70 9.79
CA GLY A 24 25.82 11.57 8.36
C GLY A 24 25.32 10.26 7.74
N PRO A 25 25.91 9.81 6.63
CA PRO A 25 25.49 8.57 5.96
C PRO A 25 25.47 7.39 6.93
N LEU A 26 24.35 6.65 6.89
CA LEU A 26 24.12 5.57 7.85
C LEU A 26 25.01 4.37 7.54
N SER A 27 25.87 4.00 8.48
CA SER A 27 26.73 2.82 8.39
C SER A 27 26.03 1.59 8.97
N PRO A 28 26.09 0.43 8.28
CA PRO A 28 25.51 -0.80 8.81
C PRO A 28 26.33 -1.36 9.96
N ASN A 29 25.65 -1.90 10.98
CA ASN A 29 26.30 -2.56 12.13
C ASN A 29 26.26 -4.09 12.03
N ASP A 30 25.35 -4.61 11.20
CA ASP A 30 25.22 -6.04 10.90
C ASP A 30 24.66 -6.23 9.47
N GLU A 31 24.47 -7.51 9.07
CA GLU A 31 23.98 -7.87 7.74
C GLU A 31 22.55 -7.34 7.48
N LEU A 32 21.68 -7.37 8.49
CA LEU A 32 20.32 -6.84 8.39
C LEU A 32 20.31 -5.33 8.13
N ASP A 33 21.21 -4.60 8.80
CA ASP A 33 21.39 -3.17 8.58
C ASP A 33 21.95 -2.89 7.18
N ALA A 34 22.92 -3.70 6.72
CA ALA A 34 23.52 -3.56 5.40
C ALA A 34 22.50 -3.71 4.29
N GLU A 35 21.67 -4.75 4.37
CA GLU A 35 20.56 -4.98 3.45
C GLU A 35 19.55 -3.82 3.49
N PHE A 36 19.16 -3.39 4.68
CA PHE A 36 18.21 -2.29 4.85
C PHE A 36 18.72 -0.98 4.25
N VAL A 37 19.97 -0.59 4.54
CA VAL A 37 20.58 0.65 4.03
C VAL A 37 20.74 0.59 2.51
N SER A 38 21.20 -0.54 1.98
CA SER A 38 21.37 -0.75 0.54
C SER A 38 20.06 -0.62 -0.21
N ASP A 39 19.00 -1.28 0.28
CA ASP A 39 17.68 -1.25 -0.35
C ASP A 39 17.07 0.15 -0.31
N VAL A 40 17.16 0.83 0.84
CA VAL A 40 16.61 2.19 0.96
C VAL A 40 17.37 3.16 0.06
N ASN A 41 18.68 3.09 -0.01
CA ASN A 41 19.49 3.95 -0.89
C ASN A 41 19.20 3.69 -2.37
N GLY A 42 18.99 2.42 -2.77
CA GLY A 42 18.52 2.09 -4.11
C GLY A 42 17.17 2.73 -4.44
N LEU A 43 16.21 2.61 -3.52
CA LEU A 43 14.88 3.21 -3.67
C LEU A 43 14.93 4.75 -3.70
N LEU A 44 15.81 5.39 -2.94
CA LEU A 44 15.98 6.86 -2.99
C LEU A 44 16.47 7.32 -4.36
N LYS A 45 17.45 6.64 -4.93
CA LYS A 45 17.95 6.91 -6.28
C LYS A 45 16.86 6.75 -7.35
N ASP A 46 16.07 5.67 -7.24
CA ASP A 46 14.96 5.41 -8.14
C ASP A 46 13.85 6.47 -7.99
N TYR A 47 13.59 6.94 -6.76
CA TYR A 47 12.63 8.01 -6.48
C TYR A 47 13.06 9.32 -7.16
N ILE A 48 14.31 9.75 -6.97
CA ILE A 48 14.85 10.97 -7.59
C ILE A 48 14.71 10.86 -9.12
N THR A 49 15.15 9.74 -9.70
CA THR A 49 15.05 9.49 -11.15
C THR A 49 13.60 9.54 -11.65
N ALA A 50 12.65 8.97 -10.89
CA ALA A 50 11.25 8.97 -11.27
C ALA A 50 10.63 10.38 -11.18
N MET A 51 10.99 11.15 -10.15
CA MET A 51 10.47 12.50 -9.97
C MET A 51 11.04 13.49 -10.98
N ASP A 52 12.33 13.40 -11.32
CA ASP A 52 12.96 14.18 -12.38
C ASP A 52 12.32 13.90 -13.75
N ALA A 53 11.92 12.65 -13.99
CA ALA A 53 11.18 12.26 -15.19
C ALA A 53 9.67 12.56 -15.12
N VAL A 54 9.19 13.26 -14.08
CA VAL A 54 7.76 13.60 -13.83
C VAL A 54 6.86 12.35 -13.79
N LYS A 55 7.38 11.19 -13.39
CA LYS A 55 6.63 9.93 -13.23
C LYS A 55 6.02 9.82 -11.84
N LEU A 56 5.05 10.68 -11.53
CA LEU A 56 4.45 10.81 -10.20
C LEU A 56 3.89 9.49 -9.64
N ARG A 57 3.25 8.67 -10.48
CA ARG A 57 2.74 7.36 -10.06
C ARG A 57 3.86 6.43 -9.61
N SER A 58 4.96 6.38 -10.36
CA SER A 58 6.14 5.58 -9.98
C SER A 58 6.79 6.13 -8.73
N GLY A 59 6.92 7.47 -8.60
CA GLY A 59 7.41 8.10 -7.38
C GLY A 59 6.61 7.69 -6.14
N LEU A 60 5.28 7.75 -6.19
CA LEU A 60 4.42 7.32 -5.09
C LEU A 60 4.58 5.82 -4.76
N GLN A 61 4.70 4.96 -5.79
CA GLN A 61 4.94 3.54 -5.56
C GLN A 61 6.27 3.31 -4.81
N ILE A 62 7.32 4.03 -5.17
CA ILE A 62 8.62 3.93 -4.49
C ILE A 62 8.50 4.39 -3.03
N VAL A 63 7.78 5.46 -2.72
CA VAL A 63 7.50 5.88 -1.34
C VAL A 63 6.87 4.74 -0.53
N MET A 64 5.89 4.04 -1.12
CA MET A 64 5.26 2.89 -0.46
C MET A 64 6.25 1.73 -0.27
N HIS A 65 7.16 1.49 -1.19
CA HIS A 65 8.21 0.47 -1.04
C HIS A 65 9.19 0.83 0.08
N VAL A 66 9.63 2.10 0.18
CA VAL A 66 10.46 2.57 1.30
C VAL A 66 9.77 2.35 2.64
N SER A 67 8.48 2.68 2.72
CA SER A 67 7.67 2.44 3.93
C SER A 67 7.54 0.94 4.26
N ALA A 68 7.32 0.10 3.25
CA ALA A 68 7.25 -1.36 3.42
C ALA A 68 8.59 -1.94 3.89
N ARG A 69 9.72 -1.46 3.33
CA ARG A 69 11.06 -1.88 3.75
C ARG A 69 11.36 -1.50 5.20
N GLY A 70 10.95 -0.30 5.64
CA GLY A 70 11.05 0.11 7.03
C GLY A 70 10.21 -0.75 7.98
N ASN A 71 9.01 -1.13 7.58
CA ASN A 71 8.18 -2.04 8.37
C ASN A 71 8.80 -3.44 8.48
N LEU A 72 9.37 -3.97 7.39
CA LEU A 72 10.09 -5.24 7.39
C LEU A 72 11.30 -5.18 8.32
N TYR A 73 12.10 -4.12 8.24
CA TYR A 73 13.25 -3.91 9.12
C TYR A 73 12.86 -3.91 10.60
N LEU A 74 11.78 -3.21 10.98
CA LEU A 74 11.27 -3.21 12.36
C LEU A 74 10.77 -4.57 12.83
N GLN A 75 10.25 -5.40 11.92
CA GLN A 75 9.83 -6.77 12.24
C GLN A 75 11.03 -7.69 12.40
N SER A 76 11.96 -7.67 11.45
CA SER A 76 13.15 -8.53 11.43
C SER A 76 14.11 -8.20 12.58
N SER A 77 14.24 -6.92 12.95
CA SER A 77 15.04 -6.49 14.10
C SER A 77 14.41 -6.82 15.45
N GLY A 78 13.16 -7.28 15.48
CA GLY A 78 12.48 -7.65 16.72
C GLY A 78 12.28 -6.51 17.72
N LEU A 79 12.07 -5.26 17.25
CA LEU A 79 11.92 -4.09 18.12
C LEU A 79 10.81 -4.27 19.15
N ASN A 80 11.20 -4.50 20.42
CA ASN A 80 10.32 -4.65 21.57
C ASN A 80 11.06 -4.30 22.87
N LYS A 81 10.34 -4.37 24.01
CA LYS A 81 10.96 -4.10 25.34
C LYS A 81 11.99 -5.16 25.74
N ALA A 82 11.86 -6.40 25.27
CA ALA A 82 12.84 -7.46 25.55
C ALA A 82 14.16 -7.16 24.86
N LEU A 83 14.15 -6.71 23.59
CA LEU A 83 15.37 -6.29 22.89
C LEU A 83 16.12 -5.17 23.66
N LYS A 84 15.39 -4.21 24.26
CA LYS A 84 16.02 -3.17 25.10
C LYS A 84 16.67 -3.75 26.35
N ALA A 85 16.08 -4.76 26.98
CA ALA A 85 16.62 -5.38 28.17
C ALA A 85 17.84 -6.26 27.86
N GLU A 86 17.80 -7.03 26.75
CA GLU A 86 18.84 -7.96 26.34
C GLU A 86 20.01 -7.27 25.65
N ASN A 87 19.73 -6.32 24.73
CA ASN A 87 20.75 -5.59 23.98
C ASN A 87 20.34 -4.12 23.79
N PRO A 88 20.58 -3.27 24.81
CA PRO A 88 20.20 -1.85 24.78
C PRO A 88 20.81 -1.08 23.62
N LYS A 89 22.07 -1.37 23.27
CA LYS A 89 22.77 -0.73 22.15
C LYS A 89 22.10 -1.05 20.83
N ARG A 90 21.82 -2.33 20.57
CA ARG A 90 21.12 -2.74 19.34
C ARG A 90 19.73 -2.13 19.26
N CYS A 91 18.99 -2.10 20.36
CA CYS A 91 17.68 -1.46 20.41
C CYS A 91 17.76 0.04 20.07
N ALA A 92 18.76 0.76 20.59
CA ALA A 92 18.99 2.17 20.26
C ALA A 92 19.29 2.36 18.77
N GLN A 93 20.15 1.54 18.19
CA GLN A 93 20.48 1.55 16.76
C GLN A 93 19.25 1.35 15.88
N VAL A 94 18.43 0.36 16.17
CA VAL A 94 17.18 0.09 15.43
C VAL A 94 16.22 1.28 15.51
N VAL A 95 16.09 1.89 16.68
CA VAL A 95 15.24 3.06 16.90
C VAL A 95 15.73 4.25 16.08
N VAL A 96 17.02 4.58 16.16
CA VAL A 96 17.62 5.72 15.44
C VAL A 96 17.41 5.56 13.92
N ARG A 97 17.66 4.36 13.38
CA ARG A 97 17.44 4.07 11.97
C ARG A 97 15.97 4.23 11.55
N ALA A 98 15.07 3.70 12.38
CA ALA A 98 13.63 3.81 12.12
C ALA A 98 13.14 5.27 12.12
N ILE A 99 13.60 6.08 13.07
CA ILE A 99 13.21 7.50 13.17
C ILE A 99 13.77 8.29 11.99
N ASN A 100 15.02 8.08 11.61
CA ASN A 100 15.61 8.77 10.46
C ASN A 100 14.95 8.33 9.13
N LEU A 101 14.54 7.05 8.99
CA LEU A 101 13.73 6.63 7.85
C LEU A 101 12.38 7.33 7.83
N ILE A 102 11.71 7.50 8.96
CA ILE A 102 10.44 8.24 9.04
C ILE A 102 10.63 9.70 8.62
N TYR A 103 11.75 10.29 9.00
CA TYR A 103 12.12 11.65 8.58
C TYR A 103 12.36 11.74 7.06
N VAL A 104 13.01 10.76 6.45
CA VAL A 104 13.12 10.66 4.99
C VAL A 104 11.73 10.49 4.34
N LEU A 105 10.90 9.61 4.88
CA LEU A 105 9.55 9.39 4.36
C LEU A 105 8.68 10.65 4.38
N SER A 106 8.82 11.54 5.37
CA SER A 106 8.10 12.81 5.39
C SER A 106 8.40 13.65 4.14
N THR A 107 9.67 13.70 3.73
CA THR A 107 10.12 14.42 2.54
C THR A 107 9.61 13.78 1.25
N LEU A 108 9.72 12.44 1.14
CA LEU A 108 9.29 11.71 -0.05
C LEU A 108 7.78 11.80 -0.29
N VAL A 109 6.98 11.87 0.78
CA VAL A 109 5.51 11.93 0.68
C VAL A 109 5.00 13.36 0.42
N TYR A 110 5.80 14.37 0.68
CA TYR A 110 5.40 15.78 0.57
C TYR A 110 4.75 16.17 -0.76
N PRO A 111 5.28 15.80 -1.95
CA PRO A 111 4.65 16.15 -3.22
C PRO A 111 3.25 15.56 -3.44
N PHE A 112 2.89 14.52 -2.71
CA PHE A 112 1.63 13.78 -2.85
C PHE A 112 0.63 14.12 -1.75
N MET A 113 1.12 14.26 -0.52
CA MET A 113 0.30 14.48 0.68
C MET A 113 1.01 15.47 1.63
N PRO A 114 1.01 16.78 1.33
CA PRO A 114 1.75 17.77 2.10
C PRO A 114 1.31 17.83 3.57
N SER A 115 0.01 17.80 3.86
CA SER A 115 -0.50 17.80 5.23
C SER A 115 -0.07 16.61 6.06
N ILE A 116 0.08 15.43 5.45
CA ILE A 116 0.63 14.24 6.12
C ILE A 116 2.12 14.42 6.41
N SER A 117 2.87 14.98 5.46
CA SER A 117 4.27 15.32 5.68
C SER A 117 4.45 16.28 6.86
N GLU A 118 3.67 17.35 6.91
CA GLU A 118 3.67 18.33 8.00
C GLU A 118 3.36 17.65 9.34
N SER A 119 2.31 16.84 9.42
CA SER A 119 1.99 16.08 10.64
C SER A 119 3.10 15.11 11.07
N VAL A 120 3.85 14.54 10.12
CA VAL A 120 5.02 13.70 10.46
C VAL A 120 6.14 14.55 11.05
N LEU A 121 6.44 15.71 10.45
CA LEU A 121 7.46 16.64 10.93
C LEU A 121 7.13 17.19 12.32
N GLU A 122 5.87 17.55 12.57
CA GLU A 122 5.40 17.97 13.90
C GLU A 122 5.61 16.86 14.94
N GLN A 123 5.25 15.62 14.64
CA GLN A 123 5.46 14.48 15.53
C GLN A 123 6.94 14.12 15.73
N LEU A 124 7.79 14.42 14.75
CA LEU A 124 9.24 14.29 14.89
C LEU A 124 9.87 15.51 15.58
N ASN A 125 9.15 16.62 15.69
CA ASN A 125 9.69 17.92 16.11
C ASN A 125 10.92 18.32 15.27
N ALA A 126 10.85 18.08 13.96
CA ALA A 126 11.96 18.26 13.03
C ALA A 126 11.59 19.23 11.90
N PRO A 127 12.54 20.03 11.39
CA PRO A 127 12.30 20.94 10.27
C PRO A 127 12.09 20.17 8.95
N ALA A 128 11.48 20.83 7.96
CA ALA A 128 11.44 20.30 6.60
C ALA A 128 12.85 20.22 6.00
N ARG A 129 13.10 19.23 5.15
CA ARG A 129 14.40 18.99 4.50
C ARG A 129 14.22 18.65 3.01
N ALA A 130 15.29 18.74 2.25
CA ALA A 130 15.33 18.22 0.88
C ALA A 130 15.42 16.69 0.88
N VAL A 131 15.05 16.07 -0.26
CA VAL A 131 15.22 14.62 -0.47
C VAL A 131 16.71 14.27 -0.42
N PRO A 132 17.15 13.37 0.46
CA PRO A 132 18.55 12.98 0.54
C PRO A 132 18.89 11.96 -0.57
N GLU A 133 20.13 11.95 -1.01
CA GLU A 133 20.64 10.94 -1.94
C GLU A 133 20.86 9.57 -1.27
N VAL A 134 21.17 9.59 0.03
CA VAL A 134 21.40 8.41 0.85
C VAL A 134 20.73 8.55 2.20
N LEU A 135 20.36 7.43 2.81
CA LEU A 135 19.84 7.40 4.16
C LEU A 135 20.91 7.86 5.15
N SER A 136 20.59 8.88 5.96
CA SER A 136 21.50 9.53 6.88
C SER A 136 20.89 9.65 8.30
N ILE A 137 21.76 9.81 9.29
CA ILE A 137 21.38 10.13 10.66
C ILE A 137 21.38 11.66 10.78
N ASP A 138 20.18 12.25 10.74
CA ASP A 138 19.96 13.69 10.83
C ASP A 138 19.25 14.06 12.13
N ILE A 139 18.43 13.15 12.67
CA ILE A 139 17.84 13.28 14.00
C ILE A 139 18.79 12.61 14.98
N LEU A 140 19.46 13.44 15.76
CA LEU A 140 20.59 13.06 16.62
C LEU A 140 20.12 12.55 18.00
N PRO A 141 21.00 11.85 18.74
CA PRO A 141 20.75 11.48 20.13
C PRO A 141 20.35 12.69 21.00
N GLY A 142 19.43 12.46 21.91
CA GLY A 142 18.92 13.53 22.81
C GLY A 142 17.80 14.40 22.20
N HIS A 143 17.54 14.30 20.89
CA HIS A 143 16.43 15.00 20.25
C HIS A 143 15.08 14.54 20.81
N HIS A 144 14.21 15.50 21.12
CA HIS A 144 12.86 15.23 21.64
C HIS A 144 11.84 15.10 20.49
N VAL A 145 11.20 13.97 20.39
CA VAL A 145 10.05 13.76 19.50
C VAL A 145 8.75 14.26 20.15
N GLY A 146 7.83 14.73 19.34
CA GLY A 146 6.51 15.14 19.76
C GLY A 146 5.57 13.98 20.12
N THR A 147 4.29 14.27 20.32
CA THR A 147 3.27 13.27 20.69
C THR A 147 2.90 12.42 19.48
N PRO A 148 3.00 11.08 19.59
CA PRO A 148 2.64 10.19 18.48
C PRO A 148 1.12 10.14 18.24
N GLU A 149 0.67 10.60 17.08
CA GLU A 149 -0.72 10.56 16.66
C GLU A 149 -0.91 9.69 15.41
N HIS A 150 -2.15 9.26 15.17
CA HIS A 150 -2.49 8.54 13.95
C HIS A 150 -2.61 9.51 12.78
N LEU A 151 -1.83 9.29 11.72
CA LEU A 151 -1.87 10.11 10.49
C LEU A 151 -3.18 9.94 9.71
N PHE A 152 -3.79 8.77 9.78
CA PHE A 152 -5.02 8.45 9.07
C PHE A 152 -6.09 7.99 10.05
N LYS A 153 -7.29 8.51 9.88
CA LYS A 153 -8.50 8.01 10.55
C LYS A 153 -9.14 6.94 9.67
N LYS A 154 -9.60 5.85 10.29
CA LYS A 154 -10.42 4.87 9.57
C LYS A 154 -11.68 5.58 9.07
N ILE A 155 -11.96 5.45 7.78
CA ILE A 155 -13.23 5.92 7.21
C ILE A 155 -14.29 4.91 7.63
N ASP A 156 -15.33 5.40 8.33
CA ASP A 156 -16.48 4.58 8.72
C ASP A 156 -17.35 4.31 7.49
N ASP A 157 -17.91 3.10 7.41
CA ASP A 157 -18.77 2.70 6.30
C ASP A 157 -20.02 3.60 6.18
N THR A 158 -20.48 4.18 7.29
CA THR A 158 -21.56 5.17 7.30
C THR A 158 -21.22 6.44 6.51
N MET A 159 -19.96 6.82 6.44
CA MET A 159 -19.51 7.98 5.65
C MET A 159 -19.58 7.74 4.14
N ILE A 160 -19.67 6.48 3.70
CA ILE A 160 -19.81 6.15 2.27
C ILE A 160 -21.10 6.73 1.71
N GLU A 161 -22.21 6.59 2.43
CA GLU A 161 -23.51 7.14 2.02
C GLU A 161 -23.48 8.68 2.02
N VAL A 162 -22.90 9.30 3.04
CA VAL A 162 -22.73 10.75 3.14
C VAL A 162 -21.92 11.30 1.95
N TYR A 163 -20.81 10.63 1.58
CA TYR A 163 -20.01 11.05 0.44
C TYR A 163 -20.68 10.77 -0.90
N LYS A 164 -21.41 9.65 -1.03
CA LYS A 164 -22.23 9.39 -2.22
C LYS A 164 -23.25 10.50 -2.44
N ASP A 165 -24.00 10.89 -1.40
CA ASP A 165 -25.01 11.94 -1.50
C ASP A 165 -24.37 13.31 -1.79
N LYS A 166 -23.23 13.61 -1.14
CA LYS A 166 -22.52 14.88 -1.34
C LYS A 166 -21.91 15.03 -2.74
N PHE A 167 -21.42 13.94 -3.35
CA PHE A 167 -20.69 13.97 -4.61
C PHE A 167 -21.42 13.28 -5.77
N ALA A 168 -22.64 12.81 -5.57
CA ALA A 168 -23.45 12.16 -6.63
C ALA A 168 -23.91 13.12 -7.75
N GLY A 169 -23.65 14.43 -7.62
CA GLY A 169 -24.20 15.44 -8.50
C GLY A 169 -25.71 15.66 -8.26
N ASN A 170 -26.27 16.63 -8.91
CA ASN A 170 -27.72 16.85 -8.88
C ASN A 170 -28.37 15.66 -9.62
N LYS A 171 -28.99 14.74 -8.88
CA LYS A 171 -29.95 13.80 -9.49
C LYS A 171 -31.10 14.65 -10.01
N PRO A 172 -31.44 14.59 -11.32
CA PRO A 172 -32.66 15.25 -11.79
C PRO A 172 -33.83 14.70 -10.96
N ALA A 173 -34.66 15.61 -10.43
CA ALA A 173 -35.87 15.23 -9.72
C ALA A 173 -36.70 14.30 -10.64
N PRO A 174 -37.31 13.23 -10.12
CA PRO A 174 -38.00 12.25 -10.98
C PRO A 174 -39.17 12.79 -11.79
N ASN A 175 -39.57 14.06 -11.68
CA ASN A 175 -40.68 14.67 -12.37
C ASN A 175 -40.53 16.20 -12.54
N GLY A 176 -39.39 16.71 -13.02
CA GLY A 176 -39.26 18.09 -13.44
C GLY A 176 -39.06 18.21 -14.96
N PRO A 177 -39.64 19.21 -15.66
CA PRO A 177 -39.39 19.43 -17.07
C PRO A 177 -37.91 19.82 -17.27
N ASP A 178 -37.25 19.14 -18.19
CA ASP A 178 -35.87 19.33 -18.60
C ASP A 178 -35.67 20.74 -19.16
N PRO A 179 -34.87 21.65 -18.56
CA PRO A 179 -34.73 22.99 -19.09
C PRO A 179 -33.77 23.12 -20.29
N ASP A 180 -33.23 22.03 -20.83
CA ASP A 180 -32.30 22.11 -21.97
C ASP A 180 -32.65 21.18 -23.14
N ALA A 181 -33.91 21.16 -23.51
CA ALA A 181 -34.40 20.47 -24.71
C ALA A 181 -34.33 21.38 -25.95
N THR A 182 -33.17 21.92 -26.30
CA THR A 182 -32.94 22.53 -27.60
C THR A 182 -31.53 22.18 -28.13
N HIS A 183 -31.40 20.96 -28.70
CA HIS A 183 -30.65 20.75 -29.94
C HIS A 183 -30.83 19.28 -30.38
N VAL A 184 -31.71 19.15 -31.37
CA VAL A 184 -32.02 17.89 -32.08
C VAL A 184 -30.94 17.64 -33.13
N ALA A 185 -30.41 16.42 -33.16
CA ALA A 185 -30.13 15.74 -34.43
C ALA A 185 -30.24 14.23 -34.23
N PRO A 186 -30.84 13.46 -35.17
CA PRO A 186 -31.32 12.11 -34.96
C PRO A 186 -30.30 11.04 -35.36
N GLY A 187 -30.18 9.97 -34.61
CA GLY A 187 -29.35 8.84 -35.00
C GLY A 187 -29.28 7.70 -33.99
N ALA A 188 -30.19 6.72 -34.18
CA ALA A 188 -30.01 5.28 -33.91
C ALA A 188 -29.70 4.81 -32.49
N SER A 189 -30.78 4.29 -31.89
CA SER A 189 -30.79 3.31 -30.79
C SER A 189 -29.77 2.17 -30.89
N LYS A 190 -29.02 1.94 -29.80
CA LYS A 190 -28.63 0.58 -29.40
C LYS A 190 -28.46 0.52 -27.90
N LYS A 191 -29.36 -0.18 -27.21
CA LYS A 191 -29.20 -0.61 -25.82
C LYS A 191 -27.87 -1.37 -25.68
N LYS A 192 -26.93 -0.85 -24.90
CA LYS A 192 -25.77 -1.61 -24.47
C LYS A 192 -25.87 -1.85 -22.98
N ALA A 193 -25.90 -3.12 -22.62
CA ALA A 193 -25.82 -3.60 -21.26
C ALA A 193 -24.57 -3.05 -20.58
N LYS A 194 -24.73 -2.59 -19.33
CA LYS A 194 -23.68 -2.03 -18.49
C LYS A 194 -22.76 -3.15 -18.01
N GLY A 195 -21.69 -3.41 -18.77
CA GLY A 195 -20.58 -4.22 -18.33
C GLY A 195 -19.74 -3.42 -17.32
N LYS A 196 -19.55 -3.99 -16.14
CA LYS A 196 -18.70 -3.49 -15.07
C LYS A 196 -17.26 -3.46 -15.57
N ALA A 197 -16.60 -2.29 -15.53
CA ALA A 197 -15.19 -2.17 -15.86
C ALA A 197 -14.32 -3.02 -14.91
N PRO A 198 -13.29 -3.72 -15.41
CA PRO A 198 -12.35 -4.45 -14.57
C PRO A 198 -11.46 -3.48 -13.76
N GLY A 199 -11.18 -3.85 -12.51
CA GLY A 199 -10.27 -3.12 -11.62
C GLY A 199 -8.83 -3.11 -12.16
N PRO A 200 -7.99 -2.15 -11.74
CA PRO A 200 -6.63 -2.03 -12.24
C PRO A 200 -5.74 -3.14 -11.66
N GLY A 201 -5.13 -3.94 -12.52
CA GLY A 201 -4.01 -4.80 -12.17
C GLY A 201 -4.18 -6.29 -12.43
N GLU A 202 -4.61 -6.69 -13.61
CA GLU A 202 -4.32 -8.04 -14.09
C GLU A 202 -3.40 -7.94 -15.31
N ASP A 203 -2.18 -8.44 -15.14
CA ASP A 203 -1.19 -8.67 -16.18
C ASP A 203 -1.77 -9.73 -17.12
N THR A 204 -2.36 -9.29 -18.24
CA THR A 204 -2.96 -10.17 -19.24
C THR A 204 -1.84 -10.74 -20.11
N GLY A 205 -1.19 -11.80 -19.62
CA GLY A 205 -0.37 -12.67 -20.46
C GLY A 205 -1.18 -13.29 -21.62
N PRO A 206 -0.54 -13.97 -22.58
CA PRO A 206 -1.22 -14.53 -23.75
C PRO A 206 -2.37 -15.43 -23.33
N LYS A 207 -3.59 -15.09 -23.79
CA LYS A 207 -4.82 -15.83 -23.47
C LYS A 207 -4.91 -17.07 -24.36
N THR A 208 -4.40 -18.19 -23.87
CA THR A 208 -4.64 -19.49 -24.50
C THR A 208 -6.07 -19.96 -24.22
N ALA A 209 -6.61 -20.82 -25.08
CA ALA A 209 -7.96 -21.37 -24.92
C ALA A 209 -8.15 -22.07 -23.55
N GLU A 210 -7.10 -22.65 -23.01
CA GLU A 210 -7.09 -23.28 -21.67
C GLU A 210 -7.23 -22.26 -20.55
N VAL A 211 -6.52 -21.13 -20.62
CA VAL A 211 -6.62 -20.04 -19.64
C VAL A 211 -8.03 -19.46 -19.61
N LEU A 212 -8.65 -19.26 -20.77
CA LEU A 212 -10.03 -18.78 -20.88
C LEU A 212 -11.03 -19.76 -20.27
N ALA A 213 -10.85 -21.07 -20.47
CA ALA A 213 -11.71 -22.09 -19.86
C ALA A 213 -11.61 -22.12 -18.33
N TRP A 214 -10.42 -21.87 -17.78
CA TRP A 214 -10.21 -21.78 -16.33
C TRP A 214 -10.75 -20.46 -15.76
N GLU A 215 -10.62 -19.35 -16.45
CA GLU A 215 -11.22 -18.06 -16.06
C GLU A 215 -12.76 -18.18 -15.95
N GLU A 216 -13.39 -18.90 -16.89
CA GLU A 216 -14.84 -19.15 -16.85
C GLU A 216 -15.24 -20.01 -15.65
N LYS A 217 -14.51 -21.08 -15.34
CA LYS A 217 -14.75 -21.92 -14.15
C LYS A 217 -14.65 -21.10 -12.85
N VAL A 218 -13.65 -20.24 -12.72
CA VAL A 218 -13.49 -19.35 -11.57
C VAL A 218 -14.65 -18.36 -11.47
N ARG A 219 -15.12 -17.84 -12.60
CA ARG A 219 -16.27 -16.92 -12.68
C ARG A 219 -17.54 -17.60 -12.19
N VAL A 220 -17.86 -18.76 -12.74
CA VAL A 220 -19.07 -19.53 -12.38
C VAL A 220 -19.06 -19.88 -10.88
N GLN A 221 -17.94 -20.37 -10.37
CA GLN A 221 -17.83 -20.67 -8.92
C GLN A 221 -17.93 -19.41 -8.06
N GLY A 222 -17.44 -18.27 -8.53
CA GLY A 222 -17.61 -16.98 -7.86
C GLY A 222 -19.09 -16.55 -7.74
N ASP A 223 -19.88 -16.80 -8.77
CA ASP A 223 -21.32 -16.52 -8.76
C ASP A 223 -22.06 -17.46 -7.81
N VAL A 224 -21.70 -18.75 -7.76
CA VAL A 224 -22.25 -19.71 -6.78
C VAL A 224 -21.98 -19.25 -5.35
N VAL A 225 -20.77 -18.81 -5.02
CA VAL A 225 -20.45 -18.27 -3.68
C VAL A 225 -21.27 -17.03 -3.36
N ARG A 226 -21.49 -16.16 -4.34
CA ARG A 226 -22.31 -14.95 -4.16
C ARG A 226 -23.77 -15.29 -3.89
N ASP A 227 -24.33 -16.22 -4.62
CA ASP A 227 -25.71 -16.67 -4.47
C ASP A 227 -25.94 -17.38 -3.14
N LEU A 228 -25.01 -18.24 -2.71
CA LEU A 228 -25.07 -18.88 -1.39
C LEU A 228 -25.01 -17.84 -0.26
N LYS A 229 -24.16 -16.84 -0.37
CA LYS A 229 -24.08 -15.74 0.61
C LYS A 229 -25.34 -14.87 0.63
N ALA A 230 -25.98 -14.65 -0.52
CA ALA A 230 -27.21 -13.87 -0.62
C ALA A 230 -28.42 -14.60 -0.04
N LYS A 231 -28.45 -15.94 -0.12
CA LYS A 231 -29.54 -16.79 0.39
C LYS A 231 -29.34 -17.27 1.83
N SER A 232 -28.19 -17.05 2.44
CA SER A 232 -27.85 -17.55 3.77
C SER A 232 -28.71 -16.93 4.86
N THR A 233 -29.42 -17.77 5.62
CA THR A 233 -30.24 -17.43 6.78
C THR A 233 -29.48 -17.56 8.12
N LYS A 234 -28.14 -17.54 8.13
CA LYS A 234 -27.25 -17.70 9.29
C LYS A 234 -27.34 -19.08 9.99
N SER A 235 -27.86 -20.10 9.34
CA SER A 235 -27.82 -21.46 9.89
C SER A 235 -26.40 -22.05 9.81
N ALA A 236 -26.07 -22.99 10.69
CA ALA A 236 -24.77 -23.65 10.71
C ALA A 236 -24.51 -24.46 9.42
N GLU A 237 -25.56 -25.02 8.82
CA GLU A 237 -25.50 -25.76 7.55
C GLU A 237 -25.20 -24.84 6.36
N ASP A 238 -25.80 -23.65 6.32
CA ASP A 238 -25.55 -22.63 5.31
C ASP A 238 -24.10 -22.14 5.36
N GLN A 239 -23.55 -21.94 6.57
CA GLN A 239 -22.16 -21.55 6.77
C GLN A 239 -21.18 -22.63 6.29
N ALA A 240 -21.46 -23.90 6.54
CA ALA A 240 -20.65 -25.02 6.05
C ALA A 240 -20.68 -25.11 4.52
N GLY A 241 -21.83 -24.87 3.88
CA GLY A 241 -21.97 -24.79 2.43
C GLY A 241 -21.17 -23.67 1.80
N ILE A 242 -21.24 -22.47 2.41
CA ILE A 242 -20.44 -21.30 1.97
C ILE A 242 -18.94 -21.56 2.08
N THR A 243 -18.49 -22.16 3.21
CA THR A 243 -17.07 -22.46 3.43
C THR A 243 -16.55 -23.40 2.35
N LYS A 244 -17.27 -24.50 2.05
CA LYS A 244 -16.88 -25.44 0.98
C LYS A 244 -16.81 -24.76 -0.39
N ALA A 245 -17.79 -23.93 -0.73
CA ALA A 245 -17.81 -23.21 -2.01
C ALA A 245 -16.67 -22.18 -2.11
N VAL A 246 -16.28 -21.53 -1.01
CA VAL A 246 -15.14 -20.60 -0.94
C VAL A 246 -13.81 -21.34 -1.09
N ASP A 247 -13.66 -22.50 -0.48
CA ASP A 247 -12.42 -23.29 -0.58
C ASP A 247 -12.22 -23.84 -1.99
N GLU A 248 -13.30 -24.27 -2.65
CA GLU A 248 -13.24 -24.66 -4.05
C GLU A 248 -12.89 -23.48 -4.97
N LEU A 249 -13.43 -22.29 -4.69
CA LEU A 249 -13.05 -21.06 -5.43
C LEU A 249 -11.57 -20.73 -5.26
N LYS A 250 -11.01 -20.89 -4.06
CA LYS A 250 -9.57 -20.69 -3.82
C LYS A 250 -8.73 -21.68 -4.59
N ARG A 251 -9.13 -22.95 -4.62
CA ARG A 251 -8.46 -24.01 -5.38
C ARG A 251 -8.43 -23.67 -6.87
N LEU A 252 -9.58 -23.36 -7.47
CA LEU A 252 -9.68 -22.98 -8.88
C LEU A 252 -8.82 -21.75 -9.23
N LYS A 253 -8.74 -20.76 -8.35
CA LYS A 253 -7.85 -19.60 -8.53
C LYS A 253 -6.37 -19.97 -8.52
N THR A 254 -5.97 -20.90 -7.66
CA THR A 254 -4.59 -21.38 -7.61
C THR A 254 -4.22 -22.13 -8.88
N GLU A 255 -5.11 -22.98 -9.38
CA GLU A 255 -4.91 -23.70 -10.65
C GLU A 255 -4.84 -22.73 -11.83
N LEU A 256 -5.74 -21.75 -11.91
CA LEU A 256 -5.68 -20.71 -12.94
C LEU A 256 -4.33 -19.97 -12.94
N ALA A 257 -3.82 -19.60 -11.77
CA ALA A 257 -2.53 -18.92 -11.66
C ALA A 257 -1.35 -19.79 -12.15
N LEU A 258 -1.43 -21.12 -11.95
CA LEU A 258 -0.43 -22.07 -12.49
C LEU A 258 -0.50 -22.13 -14.02
N TYR A 259 -1.70 -22.21 -14.60
CA TYR A 259 -1.88 -22.21 -16.05
C TYR A 259 -1.44 -20.91 -16.70
N GLN A 260 -1.73 -19.74 -16.08
CA GLN A 260 -1.26 -18.45 -16.56
C GLN A 260 0.27 -18.34 -16.55
N ARG A 261 0.94 -18.84 -15.49
CA ARG A 261 2.40 -18.89 -15.44
C ARG A 261 2.98 -19.81 -16.53
N LYS A 262 2.36 -20.95 -16.77
CA LYS A 262 2.79 -21.90 -17.81
C LYS A 262 2.65 -21.27 -19.20
N ALA A 263 1.52 -20.66 -19.50
CA ALA A 263 1.26 -19.97 -20.77
C ALA A 263 2.23 -18.80 -21.01
N LYS A 264 2.59 -18.07 -19.94
CA LYS A 264 3.59 -16.99 -20.02
C LYS A 264 4.98 -17.53 -20.33
N ALA A 265 5.40 -18.61 -19.65
CA ALA A 265 6.70 -19.23 -19.89
C ALA A 265 6.81 -19.83 -21.30
N GLU A 266 5.74 -20.43 -21.83
CA GLU A 266 5.71 -20.94 -23.21
C GLU A 266 5.78 -19.82 -24.25
N ALA A 267 5.11 -18.68 -23.99
CA ALA A 267 5.17 -17.49 -24.86
C ALA A 267 6.58 -16.85 -24.82
N GLU A 268 7.23 -16.77 -23.67
CA GLU A 268 8.60 -16.28 -23.52
C GLU A 268 9.60 -17.20 -24.22
N ALA A 269 9.46 -18.51 -24.09
CA ALA A 269 10.28 -19.49 -24.78
C ALA A 269 10.14 -19.42 -26.33
N ALA A 270 8.92 -19.20 -26.80
CA ALA A 270 8.67 -19.02 -28.24
C ALA A 270 9.23 -17.69 -28.79
N ALA A 271 9.28 -16.64 -27.96
CA ALA A 271 9.86 -15.33 -28.32
C ALA A 271 11.40 -15.35 -28.39
N VAL A 272 12.05 -16.26 -27.67
CA VAL A 272 13.52 -16.43 -27.68
C VAL A 272 13.97 -17.35 -28.84
N ALA A 273 13.07 -18.17 -29.40
CA ALA A 273 13.37 -19.10 -30.49
C ALA A 273 13.18 -18.49 -31.89
N ASN A 274 12.68 -17.26 -32.01
CA ASN A 274 12.57 -16.46 -33.22
C ASN A 274 13.56 -15.29 -33.21
#